data_5447f24b4372c73f96ace9c431262f0e
#
_entry.id   5447f24b4372c73f96ace9c431262f0e
#
_cell.length_a   1.000
_cell.length_b   1.000
_cell.length_c   1.000
_cell.angle_alpha   90.00
_cell.angle_beta   90.00
_cell.angle_gamma   90.00
#
_symmetry.space_group_name_H-M   'P 1'
#
loop_
_entity.id
_entity.type
_entity.pdbx_description
1 polymer ?
#
loop_
_entity_poly.entity_id
_entity_poly.type
_entity_poly.pdbx_seq_one_letter_code
_entity_poly.pdbx_strand_id
1 'polypeptide(L)'
;MVLYVLNTTLHALKHFREANSVTCFDINFRPAFWDEPLTAPSIIDDIAKTVDVIKASKDELIALYGIEHIESTIKSWVDNGVSLVLMTDGGEPITFSSCSFSGTYPCPPANVVDTTAAGDAFVGGFLYQVASLVSDKNEFTYWANNFEKVLTAIDFATKCGASTVAKFGAFDALPTHEDLPA
;
A
#
# COMPACT_ATOMS: atom_id res chain seq x y z
N MET A 1 12.43 14.37 15.14
CA MET A 1 12.21 14.28 13.66
C MET A 1 10.80 13.80 13.34
N VAL A 2 10.31 12.76 13.98
CA VAL A 2 8.96 12.17 13.73
C VAL A 2 7.81 13.18 13.89
N LEU A 3 7.81 14.03 14.90
CA LEU A 3 6.74 15.02 15.14
C LEU A 3 6.56 16.03 14.00
N TYR A 4 7.66 16.49 13.38
CA TYR A 4 7.56 17.41 12.24
C TYR A 4 7.02 16.70 10.99
N VAL A 5 7.48 15.48 10.72
CA VAL A 5 6.98 14.66 9.60
C VAL A 5 5.50 14.35 9.82
N LEU A 6 5.11 13.91 11.01
CA LEU A 6 3.71 13.62 11.34
C LEU A 6 2.81 14.84 11.13
N ASN A 7 3.18 16.00 11.66
CA ASN A 7 2.39 17.23 11.51
C ASN A 7 2.24 17.62 10.03
N THR A 8 3.33 17.50 9.25
CA THR A 8 3.29 17.78 7.81
C THR A 8 2.38 16.78 7.07
N THR A 9 2.46 15.50 7.40
CA THR A 9 1.61 14.44 6.84
C THR A 9 0.13 14.71 7.15
N LEU A 10 -0.21 14.97 8.40
CA LEU A 10 -1.59 15.26 8.81
C LEU A 10 -2.14 16.52 8.13
N HIS A 11 -1.31 17.54 7.96
CA HIS A 11 -1.68 18.76 7.25
C HIS A 11 -1.95 18.49 5.76
N ALA A 12 -1.07 17.73 5.10
CA ALA A 12 -1.26 17.34 3.71
C ALA A 12 -2.53 16.49 3.52
N LEU A 13 -2.75 15.49 4.38
CA LEU A 13 -3.95 14.64 4.35
C LEU A 13 -5.24 15.47 4.49
N LYS A 14 -5.24 16.49 5.35
CA LYS A 14 -6.38 17.39 5.47
C LYS A 14 -6.69 18.10 4.14
N HIS A 15 -5.68 18.65 3.47
CA HIS A 15 -5.86 19.31 2.17
C HIS A 15 -6.34 18.37 1.08
N PHE A 16 -5.79 17.14 1.01
CA PHE A 16 -6.24 16.14 0.04
C PHE A 16 -7.70 15.71 0.27
N ARG A 17 -8.11 15.58 1.53
CA ARG A 17 -9.52 15.30 1.86
C ARG A 17 -10.46 16.43 1.44
N GLU A 18 -10.07 17.68 1.70
CA GLU A 18 -10.83 18.87 1.26
C GLU A 18 -10.95 18.96 -0.27
N ALA A 19 -9.93 18.48 -0.99
CA ALA A 19 -9.90 18.38 -2.45
C ALA A 19 -10.62 17.13 -3.02
N ASN A 20 -11.23 16.30 -2.18
CA ASN A 20 -11.87 15.03 -2.57
C ASN A 20 -10.90 14.06 -3.30
N SER A 21 -9.62 14.12 -2.96
CA SER A 21 -8.58 13.28 -3.56
C SER A 21 -8.51 11.90 -2.90
N VAL A 22 -8.12 10.89 -3.66
CA VAL A 22 -7.77 9.55 -3.13
C VAL A 22 -6.40 9.61 -2.46
N THR A 23 -6.31 9.04 -1.28
CA THR A 23 -5.07 9.01 -0.48
C THR A 23 -4.61 7.58 -0.27
N CYS A 24 -3.32 7.33 -0.52
CA CYS A 24 -2.67 6.05 -0.25
C CYS A 24 -1.55 6.25 0.77
N PHE A 25 -1.55 5.43 1.81
CA PHE A 25 -0.53 5.42 2.85
C PHE A 25 0.27 4.11 2.76
N ASP A 26 1.51 4.20 2.28
CA ASP A 26 2.49 3.12 2.43
C ASP A 26 3.16 3.28 3.80
N ILE A 27 2.97 2.33 4.69
CA ILE A 27 3.45 2.41 6.08
C ILE A 27 4.97 2.58 6.11
N ASN A 28 5.69 1.83 5.31
CA ASN A 28 7.14 1.91 5.14
C ASN A 28 7.89 2.04 6.49
N PHE A 29 7.51 1.22 7.47
CA PHE A 29 7.99 1.30 8.84
C PHE A 29 9.49 0.98 8.92
N ARG A 30 10.25 1.91 9.49
CA ARG A 30 11.68 1.78 9.75
C ARG A 30 11.95 2.17 11.20
N PRO A 31 12.05 1.21 12.14
CA PRO A 31 12.21 1.52 13.59
C PRO A 31 13.34 2.50 13.89
N ALA A 32 14.45 2.42 13.12
CA ALA A 32 15.61 3.27 13.31
C ALA A 32 15.36 4.78 13.08
N PHE A 33 14.26 5.14 12.42
CA PHE A 33 13.89 6.53 12.17
C PHE A 33 12.87 7.09 13.16
N TRP A 34 12.40 6.26 14.09
CA TRP A 34 11.45 6.64 15.12
C TRP A 34 12.16 6.95 16.43
N ASP A 35 11.87 8.10 17.03
CA ASP A 35 12.40 8.46 18.35
C ASP A 35 11.84 7.51 19.44
N GLU A 36 10.58 7.14 19.32
CA GLU A 36 9.87 6.19 20.18
C GLU A 36 9.11 5.15 19.34
N PRO A 37 9.76 4.06 18.87
CA PRO A 37 9.13 3.08 17.98
C PRO A 37 7.84 2.44 18.52
N LEU A 38 7.71 2.35 19.84
CA LEU A 38 6.53 1.79 20.51
C LEU A 38 5.27 2.67 20.34
N THR A 39 5.42 3.93 19.96
CA THR A 39 4.28 4.82 19.66
C THR A 39 3.78 4.68 18.22
N ALA A 40 4.55 4.02 17.36
CA ALA A 40 4.23 3.90 15.94
C ALA A 40 2.86 3.28 15.67
N PRO A 41 2.43 2.18 16.34
CA PRO A 41 1.11 1.59 16.09
C PRO A 41 -0.03 2.60 16.28
N SER A 42 -0.05 3.35 17.38
CA SER A 42 -1.12 4.32 17.65
C SER A 42 -1.14 5.47 16.64
N ILE A 43 0.02 5.94 16.20
CA ILE A 43 0.13 7.00 15.19
C ILE A 43 -0.35 6.49 13.82
N ILE A 44 0.02 5.27 13.45
CA ILE A 44 -0.41 4.63 12.20
C ILE A 44 -1.94 4.41 12.22
N ASP A 45 -2.49 3.95 13.34
CA ASP A 45 -3.94 3.77 13.50
C ASP A 45 -4.72 5.09 13.39
N ASP A 46 -4.14 6.20 13.86
CA ASP A 46 -4.76 7.52 13.70
C ASP A 46 -4.68 8.03 12.25
N ILE A 47 -3.58 7.76 11.54
CA ILE A 47 -3.47 8.06 10.10
C ILE A 47 -4.45 7.18 9.31
N ALA A 48 -4.59 5.90 9.65
CA ALA A 48 -5.49 4.96 9.00
C ALA A 48 -6.94 5.47 8.92
N LYS A 49 -7.42 6.17 9.95
CA LYS A 49 -8.76 6.80 9.96
C LYS A 49 -8.94 7.92 8.93
N THR A 50 -7.87 8.34 8.26
CA THR A 50 -7.87 9.51 7.39
C THR A 50 -7.51 9.21 5.93
N VAL A 51 -7.11 7.98 5.63
CA VAL A 51 -6.67 7.56 4.29
C VAL A 51 -7.63 6.55 3.67
N ASP A 52 -7.55 6.41 2.35
CA ASP A 52 -8.44 5.54 1.58
C ASP A 52 -7.82 4.17 1.31
N VAL A 53 -6.50 4.14 1.10
CA VAL A 53 -5.72 2.92 0.88
C VAL A 53 -4.59 2.86 1.88
N ILE A 54 -4.37 1.67 2.45
CA ILE A 54 -3.16 1.35 3.21
C ILE A 54 -2.42 0.24 2.48
N LYS A 55 -1.12 0.43 2.28
CA LYS A 55 -0.21 -0.66 1.92
C LYS A 55 0.79 -0.88 3.04
N ALA A 56 1.02 -2.12 3.38
CA ALA A 56 2.05 -2.55 4.34
C ALA A 56 2.70 -3.84 3.87
N SER A 57 3.95 -4.09 4.28
CA SER A 57 4.49 -5.44 4.20
C SER A 57 4.08 -6.24 5.44
N LYS A 58 4.05 -7.56 5.32
CA LYS A 58 3.77 -8.46 6.44
C LYS A 58 4.78 -8.29 7.57
N ASP A 59 6.06 -8.13 7.24
CA ASP A 59 7.12 -7.89 8.21
C ASP A 59 6.90 -6.60 9.00
N GLU A 60 6.42 -5.53 8.34
CA GLU A 60 6.05 -4.28 9.02
C GLU A 60 4.89 -4.48 9.98
N LEU A 61 3.87 -5.23 9.58
CA LEU A 61 2.72 -5.53 10.44
C LEU A 61 3.11 -6.41 11.62
N ILE A 62 3.99 -7.40 11.41
CA ILE A 62 4.56 -8.20 12.51
C ILE A 62 5.32 -7.31 13.48
N ALA A 63 6.17 -6.42 12.98
CA ALA A 63 6.99 -5.55 13.83
C ALA A 63 6.16 -4.53 14.61
N LEU A 64 5.05 -4.06 14.05
CA LEU A 64 4.16 -3.06 14.66
C LEU A 64 3.15 -3.67 15.64
N TYR A 65 2.55 -4.79 15.27
CA TYR A 65 1.36 -5.32 15.97
C TYR A 65 1.52 -6.75 16.48
N GLY A 66 2.54 -7.49 16.02
CA GLY A 66 2.65 -8.93 16.24
C GLY A 66 1.84 -9.75 15.24
N ILE A 67 2.33 -10.95 14.95
CA ILE A 67 1.75 -11.82 13.91
C ILE A 67 0.30 -12.21 14.23
N GLU A 68 -0.03 -12.39 15.50
CA GLU A 68 -1.36 -12.78 15.99
C GLU A 68 -2.41 -11.67 15.84
N HIS A 69 -1.99 -10.42 15.62
CA HIS A 69 -2.89 -9.27 15.54
C HIS A 69 -3.08 -8.73 14.12
N ILE A 70 -2.37 -9.26 13.11
CA ILE A 70 -2.43 -8.76 11.72
C ILE A 70 -3.86 -8.72 11.20
N GLU A 71 -4.58 -9.83 11.27
CA GLU A 71 -5.94 -9.92 10.74
C GLU A 71 -6.90 -8.97 11.46
N SER A 72 -6.80 -8.89 12.79
CA SER A 72 -7.65 -7.99 13.59
C SER A 72 -7.33 -6.52 13.31
N THR A 73 -6.07 -6.18 13.08
CA THR A 73 -5.62 -4.82 12.72
C THR A 73 -6.16 -4.43 11.34
N ILE A 74 -5.98 -5.26 10.32
CA ILE A 74 -6.51 -5.02 8.97
C ILE A 74 -8.03 -4.84 9.02
N LYS A 75 -8.73 -5.74 9.72
CA LYS A 75 -10.17 -5.63 9.91
C LYS A 75 -10.57 -4.32 10.59
N SER A 76 -9.85 -3.93 11.65
CA SER A 76 -10.11 -2.67 12.34
C SER A 76 -9.96 -1.46 11.42
N TRP A 77 -8.93 -1.41 10.57
CA TRP A 77 -8.75 -0.32 9.62
C TRP A 77 -9.89 -0.23 8.61
N VAL A 78 -10.31 -1.37 8.05
CA VAL A 78 -11.45 -1.43 7.12
C VAL A 78 -12.75 -1.01 7.81
N ASP A 79 -13.03 -1.52 9.02
CA ASP A 79 -14.21 -1.15 9.80
C ASP A 79 -14.24 0.36 10.17
N ASN A 80 -13.07 1.01 10.24
CA ASN A 80 -12.92 2.43 10.52
C ASN A 80 -12.81 3.31 9.25
N GLY A 81 -13.04 2.77 8.07
CA GLY A 81 -13.25 3.53 6.84
C GLY A 81 -12.15 3.48 5.80
N VAL A 82 -11.08 2.68 6.01
CA VAL A 82 -10.13 2.38 4.93
C VAL A 82 -10.84 1.57 3.86
N SER A 83 -10.83 2.05 2.63
CA SER A 83 -11.52 1.40 1.51
C SER A 83 -10.80 0.13 1.05
N LEU A 84 -9.47 0.12 1.11
CA LEU A 84 -8.67 -1.03 0.69
C LEU A 84 -7.35 -1.11 1.47
N VAL A 85 -7.05 -2.29 1.99
CA VAL A 85 -5.76 -2.64 2.60
C VAL A 85 -5.06 -3.64 1.70
N LEU A 86 -3.78 -3.40 1.41
CA LEU A 86 -2.90 -4.25 0.61
C LEU A 86 -1.71 -4.68 1.47
N MET A 87 -1.57 -5.99 1.70
CA MET A 87 -0.43 -6.54 2.43
C MET A 87 0.45 -7.33 1.47
N THR A 88 1.72 -6.91 1.35
CA THR A 88 2.75 -7.58 0.56
C THR A 88 3.60 -8.49 1.45
N ASP A 89 4.12 -9.60 0.90
CA ASP A 89 4.97 -10.57 1.62
C ASP A 89 6.07 -11.10 0.68
N GLY A 90 6.96 -10.22 0.24
CA GLY A 90 8.02 -10.55 -0.72
C GLY A 90 7.46 -11.14 -2.02
N GLY A 91 7.84 -12.38 -2.35
CA GLY A 91 7.32 -13.12 -3.51
C GLY A 91 6.06 -13.95 -3.23
N GLU A 92 5.57 -13.96 -1.98
CA GLU A 92 4.35 -14.65 -1.59
C GLU A 92 3.10 -13.90 -2.08
N PRO A 93 1.92 -14.55 -2.10
CA PRO A 93 0.69 -13.90 -2.55
C PRO A 93 0.38 -12.61 -1.78
N ILE A 94 -0.01 -11.56 -2.50
CA ILE A 94 -0.55 -10.33 -1.93
C ILE A 94 -1.88 -10.64 -1.24
N THR A 95 -2.03 -10.22 0.01
CA THR A 95 -3.33 -10.23 0.69
C THR A 95 -3.99 -8.86 0.55
N PHE A 96 -5.27 -8.85 0.24
CA PHE A 96 -6.04 -7.61 0.15
C PHE A 96 -7.38 -7.72 0.88
N SER A 97 -7.86 -6.60 1.41
CA SER A 97 -9.09 -6.54 2.19
C SER A 97 -9.81 -5.21 1.99
N SER A 98 -11.11 -5.29 1.74
CA SER A 98 -12.06 -4.16 1.71
C SER A 98 -13.27 -4.47 2.60
N CYS A 99 -14.23 -3.55 2.70
CA CYS A 99 -15.46 -3.82 3.43
C CYS A 99 -16.36 -4.88 2.75
N SER A 100 -16.17 -5.15 1.46
CA SER A 100 -17.02 -6.04 0.66
C SER A 100 -16.39 -7.41 0.41
N PHE A 101 -15.09 -7.51 0.45
CA PHE A 101 -14.35 -8.75 0.15
C PHE A 101 -12.94 -8.73 0.72
N SER A 102 -12.36 -9.91 0.85
CA SER A 102 -10.93 -10.12 1.07
C SER A 102 -10.45 -11.28 0.21
N GLY A 103 -9.15 -11.34 -0.04
CA GLY A 103 -8.58 -12.41 -0.84
C GLY A 103 -7.06 -12.34 -0.92
N THR A 104 -6.50 -13.21 -1.75
CA THR A 104 -5.08 -13.24 -2.07
C THR A 104 -4.88 -13.23 -3.57
N TYR A 105 -3.77 -12.65 -4.03
CA TYR A 105 -3.36 -12.64 -5.44
C TYR A 105 -1.92 -13.11 -5.57
N PRO A 106 -1.61 -14.08 -6.44
CA PRO A 106 -0.25 -14.61 -6.57
C PRO A 106 0.70 -13.56 -7.16
N CYS A 107 1.92 -13.52 -6.65
CA CYS A 107 2.98 -12.77 -7.30
C CYS A 107 3.53 -13.53 -8.52
N PRO A 108 3.83 -12.86 -9.65
CA PRO A 108 4.50 -13.51 -10.75
C PRO A 108 5.92 -13.91 -10.34
N PRO A 109 6.44 -15.05 -10.87
CA PRO A 109 7.81 -15.47 -10.60
C PRO A 109 8.79 -14.43 -11.12
N ALA A 110 9.83 -14.12 -10.34
CA ALA A 110 10.87 -13.18 -10.71
C ALA A 110 12.26 -13.72 -10.37
N ASN A 111 13.26 -13.37 -11.20
CA ASN A 111 14.64 -13.62 -10.87
C ASN A 111 15.15 -12.46 -10.00
N VAL A 112 15.17 -12.67 -8.69
CA VAL A 112 15.48 -11.62 -7.72
C VAL A 112 16.97 -11.29 -7.74
N VAL A 113 17.29 -10.04 -8.13
CA VAL A 113 18.63 -9.44 -8.10
C VAL A 113 18.77 -8.46 -6.95
N ASP A 114 17.79 -7.58 -6.78
CA ASP A 114 17.74 -6.57 -5.71
C ASP A 114 16.28 -6.28 -5.35
N THR A 115 15.95 -6.29 -4.06
CA THR A 115 14.57 -6.02 -3.59
C THR A 115 14.28 -4.54 -3.34
N THR A 116 15.28 -3.68 -3.53
CA THR A 116 15.15 -2.22 -3.35
C THR A 116 14.07 -1.66 -4.27
N ALA A 117 13.21 -0.80 -3.72
CA ALA A 117 12.10 -0.15 -4.43
C ALA A 117 10.99 -1.06 -4.98
N ALA A 118 10.99 -2.38 -4.70
CA ALA A 118 9.93 -3.27 -5.16
C ALA A 118 8.55 -2.87 -4.62
N GLY A 119 8.50 -2.49 -3.33
CA GLY A 119 7.28 -1.97 -2.70
C GLY A 119 6.81 -0.64 -3.31
N ASP A 120 7.77 0.26 -3.61
CA ASP A 120 7.48 1.55 -4.25
C ASP A 120 6.93 1.34 -5.67
N ALA A 121 7.53 0.43 -6.44
CA ALA A 121 7.05 0.05 -7.77
C ALA A 121 5.66 -0.58 -7.75
N PHE A 122 5.38 -1.43 -6.76
CA PHE A 122 4.06 -1.99 -6.54
C PHE A 122 3.03 -0.88 -6.26
N VAL A 123 3.31 0.02 -5.33
CA VAL A 123 2.42 1.14 -5.01
C VAL A 123 2.23 2.05 -6.21
N GLY A 124 3.33 2.38 -6.91
CA GLY A 124 3.28 3.21 -8.12
C GLY A 124 2.41 2.59 -9.21
N GLY A 125 2.56 1.28 -9.48
CA GLY A 125 1.75 0.54 -10.43
C GLY A 125 0.27 0.48 -10.04
N PHE A 126 -0.02 0.23 -8.76
CA PHE A 126 -1.39 0.27 -8.24
C PHE A 126 -2.04 1.64 -8.43
N LEU A 127 -1.36 2.71 -8.02
CA LEU A 127 -1.86 4.08 -8.14
C LEU A 127 -2.02 4.53 -9.60
N TYR A 128 -1.15 4.06 -10.51
CA TYR A 128 -1.29 4.31 -11.95
C TYR A 128 -2.61 3.75 -12.49
N GLN A 129 -2.96 2.51 -12.10
CA GLN A 129 -4.24 1.89 -12.49
C GLN A 129 -5.43 2.65 -11.90
N VAL A 130 -5.36 3.02 -10.63
CA VAL A 130 -6.41 3.81 -9.96
C VAL A 130 -6.59 5.16 -10.68
N ALA A 131 -5.51 5.90 -10.88
CA ALA A 131 -5.56 7.24 -11.51
C ALA A 131 -6.05 7.22 -12.97
N SER A 132 -5.90 6.08 -13.66
CA SER A 132 -6.39 5.91 -15.02
C SER A 132 -7.90 5.67 -15.12
N LEU A 133 -8.55 5.28 -14.00
CA LEU A 133 -9.93 4.80 -13.97
C LEU A 133 -10.83 5.58 -13.01
N VAL A 134 -10.25 6.41 -12.14
CA VAL A 134 -10.93 7.06 -11.02
C VAL A 134 -10.57 8.54 -11.01
N SER A 135 -11.58 9.40 -10.98
CA SER A 135 -11.39 10.85 -11.02
C SER A 135 -11.40 11.51 -9.63
N ASP A 136 -12.06 10.87 -8.66
CA ASP A 136 -12.19 11.40 -7.30
C ASP A 136 -12.43 10.28 -6.25
N LYS A 137 -12.49 10.66 -4.98
CA LYS A 137 -12.70 9.75 -3.86
C LYS A 137 -14.05 9.02 -3.92
N ASN A 138 -15.11 9.64 -4.43
CA ASN A 138 -16.43 9.00 -4.50
C ASN A 138 -16.39 7.86 -5.53
N GLU A 139 -15.82 8.10 -6.70
CA GLU A 139 -15.60 7.07 -7.71
C GLU A 139 -14.67 5.96 -7.17
N PHE A 140 -13.62 6.34 -6.42
CA PHE A 140 -12.73 5.38 -5.79
C PHE A 140 -13.46 4.44 -4.84
N THR A 141 -14.36 4.94 -4.03
CA THR A 141 -15.14 4.10 -3.08
C THR A 141 -15.93 3.02 -3.82
N TYR A 142 -16.56 3.35 -4.95
CA TYR A 142 -17.25 2.36 -5.80
C TYR A 142 -16.26 1.39 -6.48
N TRP A 143 -15.15 1.91 -6.96
CA TRP A 143 -14.10 1.14 -7.61
C TRP A 143 -13.48 0.12 -6.63
N ALA A 144 -13.14 0.55 -5.42
CA ALA A 144 -12.54 -0.29 -4.38
C ALA A 144 -13.47 -1.40 -3.86
N ASN A 145 -14.78 -1.30 -4.13
CA ASN A 145 -15.77 -2.33 -3.84
C ASN A 145 -16.06 -3.26 -5.04
N ASN A 146 -15.30 -3.12 -6.14
CA ASN A 146 -15.40 -4.00 -7.30
C ASN A 146 -14.21 -4.96 -7.32
N PHE A 147 -14.47 -6.23 -7.01
CA PHE A 147 -13.45 -7.27 -6.88
C PHE A 147 -12.55 -7.38 -8.13
N GLU A 148 -13.14 -7.48 -9.33
CA GLU A 148 -12.40 -7.65 -10.58
C GLU A 148 -11.49 -6.44 -10.91
N LYS A 149 -11.97 -5.22 -10.63
CA LYS A 149 -11.18 -4.01 -10.84
C LYS A 149 -9.99 -3.94 -9.89
N VAL A 150 -10.20 -4.31 -8.63
CA VAL A 150 -9.11 -4.38 -7.64
C VAL A 150 -8.10 -5.44 -8.02
N LEU A 151 -8.54 -6.63 -8.44
CA LEU A 151 -7.63 -7.67 -8.92
C LEU A 151 -6.80 -7.23 -10.13
N THR A 152 -7.41 -6.54 -11.10
CA THR A 152 -6.70 -6.01 -12.27
C THR A 152 -5.59 -5.02 -11.86
N ALA A 153 -5.88 -4.15 -10.89
CA ALA A 153 -4.88 -3.21 -10.39
C ALA A 153 -3.77 -3.91 -9.58
N ILE A 154 -4.10 -4.92 -8.80
CA ILE A 154 -3.12 -5.73 -8.06
C ILE A 154 -2.24 -6.53 -9.04
N ASP A 155 -2.81 -7.13 -10.09
CA ASP A 155 -2.05 -7.82 -11.14
C ASP A 155 -0.99 -6.90 -11.76
N PHE A 156 -1.39 -5.71 -12.18
CA PHE A 156 -0.46 -4.74 -12.74
C PHE A 156 0.61 -4.32 -11.74
N ALA A 157 0.21 -4.05 -10.49
CA ALA A 157 1.12 -3.67 -9.41
C ALA A 157 2.16 -4.77 -9.10
N THR A 158 1.74 -6.04 -9.06
CA THR A 158 2.67 -7.17 -8.84
C THR A 158 3.66 -7.34 -9.98
N LYS A 159 3.24 -7.10 -11.23
CA LYS A 159 4.13 -7.10 -12.40
C LYS A 159 5.18 -5.98 -12.30
N CYS A 160 4.78 -4.78 -11.82
CA CYS A 160 5.74 -3.69 -11.57
C CYS A 160 6.77 -4.08 -10.51
N GLY A 161 6.36 -4.61 -9.37
CA GLY A 161 7.26 -5.08 -8.33
C GLY A 161 8.20 -6.19 -8.81
N ALA A 162 7.67 -7.18 -9.53
CA ALA A 162 8.45 -8.30 -10.07
C ALA A 162 9.48 -7.85 -11.12
N SER A 163 9.13 -6.89 -11.98
CA SER A 163 10.08 -6.31 -12.93
C SER A 163 11.20 -5.55 -12.22
N THR A 164 10.88 -4.83 -11.15
CA THR A 164 11.85 -4.05 -10.36
C THR A 164 12.87 -4.96 -9.69
N VAL A 165 12.44 -6.05 -9.02
CA VAL A 165 13.38 -6.93 -8.33
C VAL A 165 14.34 -7.68 -9.26
N ALA A 166 14.08 -7.72 -10.55
CA ALA A 166 14.93 -8.34 -11.55
C ALA A 166 16.13 -7.46 -12.00
N LYS A 167 16.19 -6.22 -11.52
CA LYS A 167 17.24 -5.26 -11.86
C LYS A 167 17.93 -4.77 -10.57
N PHE A 168 19.18 -4.33 -10.68
CA PHE A 168 19.90 -3.74 -9.56
C PHE A 168 19.58 -2.24 -9.43
N GLY A 169 19.38 -1.78 -8.21
CA GLY A 169 19.16 -0.37 -7.86
C GLY A 169 17.70 -0.03 -7.57
N ALA A 170 17.43 1.22 -7.25
CA ALA A 170 16.09 1.73 -6.91
C ALA A 170 15.43 2.38 -8.12
N PHE A 171 15.77 3.64 -8.41
CA PHE A 171 15.13 4.44 -9.45
C PHE A 171 15.35 3.86 -10.85
N ASP A 172 16.58 3.40 -11.15
CA ASP A 172 16.92 2.82 -12.44
C ASP A 172 16.29 1.42 -12.68
N ALA A 173 15.80 0.79 -11.62
CA ALA A 173 15.11 -0.50 -11.69
C ALA A 173 13.60 -0.38 -11.94
N LEU A 174 13.02 0.81 -11.78
CA LEU A 174 11.58 1.01 -11.98
C LEU A 174 11.18 0.66 -13.43
N PRO A 175 10.05 -0.06 -13.62
CA PRO A 175 9.62 -0.48 -14.94
C PRO A 175 9.05 0.67 -15.75
N THR A 176 9.25 0.60 -17.05
CA THR A 176 8.49 1.33 -18.05
C THR A 176 7.37 0.45 -18.61
N HIS A 177 6.47 0.98 -19.41
CA HIS A 177 5.45 0.17 -20.09
C HIS A 177 6.02 -0.92 -20.98
N GLU A 178 7.22 -0.73 -21.54
CA GLU A 178 7.90 -1.70 -22.39
C GLU A 178 8.47 -2.90 -21.60
N ASP A 179 8.72 -2.71 -20.31
CA ASP A 179 9.23 -3.75 -19.41
C ASP A 179 8.14 -4.69 -18.89
N LEU A 180 6.86 -4.30 -19.04
CA LEU A 180 5.74 -5.04 -18.45
C LEU A 180 5.10 -5.97 -19.49
N PRO A 181 4.85 -7.24 -19.14
CA PRO A 181 4.12 -8.14 -20.03
C PRO A 181 2.68 -7.64 -20.26
N ALA A 182 2.23 -7.79 -21.49
CA ALA A 182 0.88 -7.42 -21.91
C ALA A 182 -0.19 -8.22 -21.15
#